data_6e2b24ccf0b9e02145ead984f9acbe2d
#
_entry.id   6e2b24ccf0b9e02145ead984f9acbe2d
#
_cell.length_a   1.000
_cell.length_b   1.000
_cell.length_c   1.000
_cell.angle_alpha   90.00
_cell.angle_beta   90.00
_cell.angle_gamma   90.00
#
_symmetry.space_group_name_H-M   'P 1'
#
loop_
_entity.id
_entity.type
_entity.pdbx_description
1 polymer ?
#
loop_
_entity_poly.entity_id
_entity_poly.type
_entity_poly.pdbx_seq_one_letter_code
_entity_poly.pdbx_strand_id
1 'polypeptide(L)'
;GQRSGLNGYNIRGIDGERILTQVDGVSIPDSFFYGPYAQTQRNYVDPEIVKRVEILRGPASVLYGSNAIGGAVSYFTLDPDDIIKPGKDVGARLKTGYSSADESWLTSATVAGREGDFDGLLHLSQRNGHETETHGSHSGEGLSRTEANPMDVRTTNVLAKLGWNYADDARLGLTYERYKDDRDQNIH
;
A
#
# COMPACT_ATOMS: atom_id res chain seq x y z
N GLY A 1 18.87 3.04 4.56
CA GLY A 1 17.90 3.56 3.64
C GLY A 1 18.34 3.26 2.22
N GLN A 2 17.43 2.79 1.39
CA GLN A 2 17.74 2.56 -0.01
C GLN A 2 17.69 3.91 -0.73
N ARG A 3 18.77 4.28 -1.42
CA ARG A 3 18.87 5.53 -2.18
C ARG A 3 17.82 5.69 -3.29
N SER A 4 17.11 4.61 -3.65
CA SER A 4 16.16 4.55 -4.75
C SER A 4 14.69 4.49 -4.31
N GLY A 5 14.39 4.63 -3.01
CA GLY A 5 13.01 4.58 -2.50
C GLY A 5 12.26 3.26 -2.75
N LEU A 6 12.99 2.19 -3.07
CA LEU A 6 12.42 0.88 -3.37
C LEU A 6 12.30 0.08 -2.07
N ASN A 7 11.09 -0.32 -1.73
CA ASN A 7 10.80 -1.11 -0.54
C ASN A 7 10.38 -2.54 -0.94
N GLY A 8 10.94 -3.53 -0.27
CA GLY A 8 10.58 -4.92 -0.43
C GLY A 8 10.53 -5.66 0.90
N TYR A 9 9.96 -6.84 0.87
CA TYR A 9 9.91 -7.71 2.03
C TYR A 9 11.09 -8.67 2.01
N ASN A 10 11.70 -8.86 3.18
CA ASN A 10 12.66 -9.91 3.41
C ASN A 10 12.15 -10.79 4.56
N ILE A 11 11.88 -12.06 4.30
CA ILE A 11 11.44 -13.03 5.30
C ILE A 11 12.52 -14.08 5.43
N ARG A 12 13.25 -14.07 6.55
CA ARG A 12 14.32 -15.02 6.86
C ARG A 12 15.41 -15.15 5.77
N GLY A 13 15.79 -14.01 5.17
CA GLY A 13 16.78 -13.95 4.11
C GLY A 13 16.25 -14.24 2.71
N ILE A 14 14.96 -14.51 2.57
CA ILE A 14 14.28 -14.68 1.28
C ILE A 14 13.58 -13.38 0.93
N ASP A 15 13.77 -12.87 -0.28
CA ASP A 15 13.23 -11.61 -0.78
C ASP A 15 12.75 -11.73 -2.23
N GLY A 16 12.26 -10.62 -2.78
CA GLY A 16 11.80 -10.49 -4.16
C GLY A 16 10.55 -11.31 -4.46
N GLU A 17 10.48 -11.87 -5.65
CA GLU A 17 9.31 -12.60 -6.20
C GLU A 17 8.99 -13.90 -5.45
N ARG A 18 9.85 -14.32 -4.51
CA ARG A 18 9.64 -15.51 -3.68
C ARG A 18 8.75 -15.26 -2.47
N ILE A 19 8.30 -14.00 -2.27
CA ILE A 19 7.34 -13.62 -1.25
C ILE A 19 6.09 -13.12 -1.96
N LEU A 20 5.01 -13.89 -1.85
CA LEU A 20 3.73 -13.50 -2.40
C LEU A 20 3.18 -12.27 -1.66
N THR A 21 2.79 -11.25 -2.39
CA THR A 21 2.07 -10.11 -1.84
C THR A 21 0.69 -10.03 -2.48
N GLN A 22 -0.34 -9.88 -1.66
CA GLN A 22 -1.72 -9.79 -2.15
C GLN A 22 -2.54 -8.74 -1.37
N VAL A 23 -3.54 -8.18 -2.05
CA VAL A 23 -4.53 -7.25 -1.47
C VAL A 23 -5.91 -7.86 -1.67
N ASP A 24 -6.66 -8.06 -0.59
CA ASP A 24 -7.98 -8.70 -0.58
C ASP A 24 -8.03 -10.01 -1.39
N GLY A 25 -6.94 -10.80 -1.33
CA GLY A 25 -6.81 -12.08 -2.05
C GLY A 25 -6.35 -11.98 -3.51
N VAL A 26 -6.18 -10.78 -4.04
CA VAL A 26 -5.66 -10.54 -5.39
C VAL A 26 -4.15 -10.32 -5.32
N SER A 27 -3.37 -11.13 -6.04
CA SER A 27 -1.91 -11.01 -6.08
C SER A 27 -1.49 -9.70 -6.74
N ILE A 28 -0.56 -9.00 -6.11
CA ILE A 28 0.10 -7.84 -6.73
C ILE A 28 1.04 -8.37 -7.82
N PRO A 29 1.09 -7.72 -9.00
CA PRO A 29 2.01 -8.10 -10.05
C PRO A 29 3.47 -8.11 -9.58
N ASP A 30 4.22 -9.08 -10.06
CA ASP A 30 5.63 -9.25 -9.72
C ASP A 30 6.45 -8.00 -10.05
N SER A 31 7.51 -7.78 -9.28
CA SER A 31 8.43 -6.68 -9.49
C SER A 31 9.21 -6.89 -10.79
N PHE A 32 9.42 -5.80 -11.53
CA PHE A 32 10.29 -5.84 -12.69
C PHE A 32 11.76 -5.74 -12.25
N PHE A 33 12.57 -6.74 -12.63
CA PHE A 33 14.00 -6.75 -12.38
C PHE A 33 14.76 -6.53 -13.69
N TYR A 34 15.48 -5.43 -13.79
CA TYR A 34 16.38 -5.16 -14.90
C TYR A 34 17.82 -5.07 -14.42
N GLY A 35 18.41 -6.21 -14.10
CA GLY A 35 19.79 -6.30 -13.64
C GLY A 35 20.07 -5.55 -12.33
N PRO A 36 21.34 -5.28 -11.99
CA PRO A 36 21.70 -4.61 -10.73
C PRO A 36 21.30 -3.12 -10.68
N TYR A 37 20.80 -2.56 -11.77
CA TYR A 37 20.54 -1.13 -11.91
C TYR A 37 19.08 -0.73 -11.72
N ALA A 38 18.14 -1.65 -11.82
CA ALA A 38 16.72 -1.35 -11.63
C ALA A 38 15.98 -2.52 -10.99
N GLN A 39 15.82 -2.49 -9.68
CA GLN A 39 14.86 -3.31 -8.94
C GLN A 39 13.66 -2.45 -8.61
N THR A 40 12.57 -2.61 -9.32
CA THR A 40 11.30 -1.99 -8.95
C THR A 40 10.47 -3.01 -8.19
N GLN A 41 10.55 -2.98 -6.87
CA GLN A 41 9.56 -3.62 -6.04
C GLN A 41 8.36 -2.68 -5.95
N ARG A 42 7.25 -3.14 -6.48
CA ARG A 42 6.02 -2.35 -6.54
C ARG A 42 5.25 -2.57 -5.25
N ASN A 43 5.46 -1.71 -4.26
CA ASN A 43 4.62 -1.69 -3.06
C ASN A 43 3.43 -0.76 -3.32
N TYR A 44 2.37 -1.30 -3.94
CA TYR A 44 1.18 -0.55 -4.35
C TYR A 44 0.08 -0.57 -3.29
N VAL A 45 0.43 -0.58 -2.02
CA VAL A 45 -0.56 -0.60 -0.95
C VAL A 45 -0.48 0.71 -0.17
N ASP A 46 -1.56 1.47 -0.20
CA ASP A 46 -1.70 2.64 0.66
C ASP A 46 -2.02 2.18 2.10
N PRO A 47 -1.18 2.51 3.10
CA PRO A 47 -1.46 2.16 4.50
C PRO A 47 -2.81 2.69 5.01
N GLU A 48 -3.34 3.76 4.41
CA GLU A 48 -4.59 4.39 4.85
C GLU A 48 -5.84 3.53 4.58
N ILE A 49 -5.76 2.62 3.60
CA ILE A 49 -6.86 1.69 3.30
C ILE A 49 -6.72 0.34 4.00
N VAL A 50 -5.57 0.07 4.63
CA VAL A 50 -5.32 -1.24 5.23
C VAL A 50 -5.91 -1.30 6.64
N LYS A 51 -6.75 -2.30 6.89
CA LYS A 51 -7.27 -2.62 8.23
C LYS A 51 -6.47 -3.69 8.94
N ARG A 52 -5.88 -4.62 8.19
CA ARG A 52 -5.14 -5.77 8.72
C ARG A 52 -4.08 -6.24 7.74
N VAL A 53 -2.95 -6.70 8.27
CA VAL A 53 -1.89 -7.38 7.51
C VAL A 53 -1.65 -8.73 8.13
N GLU A 54 -1.66 -9.78 7.31
CA GLU A 54 -1.31 -11.14 7.71
C GLU A 54 0.00 -11.55 7.05
N ILE A 55 0.93 -12.05 7.84
CA ILE A 55 2.25 -12.48 7.36
C ILE A 55 2.42 -13.96 7.66
N LEU A 56 2.46 -14.77 6.62
CA LEU A 56 2.79 -16.18 6.70
C LEU A 56 4.29 -16.35 6.42
N ARG A 57 5.01 -16.93 7.39
CA ARG A 57 6.46 -17.12 7.31
C ARG A 57 6.78 -18.59 7.00
N GLY A 58 7.34 -18.83 5.84
CA GLY A 58 7.71 -20.19 5.37
C GLY A 58 6.97 -20.56 4.10
N PRO A 59 7.19 -21.78 3.58
CA PRO A 59 6.63 -22.21 2.32
C PRO A 59 5.10 -22.26 2.40
N ALA A 60 4.46 -21.39 1.64
CA ALA A 60 3.01 -21.25 1.53
C ALA A 60 2.49 -21.67 0.16
N SER A 61 3.36 -22.27 -0.66
CA SER A 61 3.07 -22.64 -2.06
C SER A 61 1.89 -23.60 -2.22
N VAL A 62 1.62 -24.43 -1.21
CA VAL A 62 0.47 -25.35 -1.22
C VAL A 62 -0.87 -24.61 -1.13
N LEU A 63 -0.89 -23.44 -0.46
CA LEU A 63 -2.11 -22.63 -0.26
C LEU A 63 -2.24 -21.49 -1.28
N TYR A 64 -1.12 -20.93 -1.72
CA TYR A 64 -1.07 -19.68 -2.46
C TYR A 64 -0.37 -19.76 -3.83
N GLY A 65 0.10 -20.95 -4.24
CA GLY A 65 0.78 -21.13 -5.53
C GLY A 65 2.31 -20.92 -5.47
N SER A 66 2.95 -21.04 -6.63
CA SER A 66 4.42 -21.17 -6.78
C SER A 66 5.24 -20.00 -6.24
N ASN A 67 4.67 -18.80 -6.17
CA ASN A 67 5.41 -17.59 -5.79
C ASN A 67 5.52 -17.39 -4.27
N ALA A 68 4.92 -18.27 -3.45
CA ALA A 68 4.94 -18.18 -1.99
C ALA A 68 5.98 -19.13 -1.35
N ILE A 69 7.20 -19.16 -1.88
CA ILE A 69 8.28 -20.05 -1.39
C ILE A 69 8.81 -19.57 -0.04
N GLY A 70 9.03 -18.26 0.11
CA GLY A 70 9.57 -17.65 1.34
C GLY A 70 8.48 -17.23 2.32
N GLY A 71 7.25 -17.10 1.86
CA GLY A 71 6.11 -16.64 2.66
C GLY A 71 5.09 -15.87 1.84
N ALA A 72 4.07 -15.38 2.54
CA ALA A 72 3.04 -14.52 1.96
C ALA A 72 2.74 -13.32 2.87
N VAL A 73 2.49 -12.16 2.26
CA VAL A 73 2.02 -10.94 2.92
C VAL A 73 0.67 -10.58 2.33
N SER A 74 -0.39 -10.67 3.14
CA SER A 74 -1.77 -10.42 2.74
C SER A 74 -2.27 -9.15 3.41
N TYR A 75 -2.65 -8.18 2.62
CA TYR A 75 -3.29 -6.95 3.06
C TYR A 75 -4.80 -7.07 2.90
N PHE A 76 -5.51 -6.67 3.94
CA PHE A 76 -6.97 -6.58 3.93
C PHE A 76 -7.36 -5.13 4.03
N THR A 77 -8.14 -4.67 3.06
CA THR A 77 -8.56 -3.27 2.99
C THR A 77 -9.83 -3.03 3.80
N LEU A 78 -10.10 -1.75 4.07
CA LEU A 78 -11.27 -1.32 4.82
C LEU A 78 -12.56 -1.83 4.21
N ASP A 79 -13.48 -2.22 5.06
CA ASP A 79 -14.87 -2.51 4.73
C ASP A 79 -15.82 -1.46 5.34
N PRO A 80 -17.08 -1.38 4.91
CA PRO A 80 -18.06 -0.45 5.48
C PRO A 80 -18.16 -0.53 6.99
N ASP A 81 -18.08 -1.72 7.58
CA ASP A 81 -18.15 -1.95 9.03
C ASP A 81 -16.98 -1.35 9.82
N ASP A 82 -15.84 -1.10 9.17
CA ASP A 82 -14.70 -0.46 9.82
C ASP A 82 -14.92 1.06 10.01
N ILE A 83 -15.90 1.62 9.31
CA ILE A 83 -16.21 3.06 9.32
C ILE A 83 -17.57 3.34 9.98
N ILE A 84 -18.54 2.48 9.76
CA ILE A 84 -19.90 2.63 10.31
C ILE A 84 -19.90 2.14 11.77
N LYS A 85 -20.25 3.04 12.68
CA LYS A 85 -20.34 2.68 14.11
C LYS A 85 -21.55 1.80 14.39
N PRO A 86 -21.53 0.93 15.41
CA PRO A 86 -22.68 0.12 15.80
C PRO A 86 -23.94 0.98 15.98
N GLY A 87 -25.05 0.51 15.39
CA GLY A 87 -26.35 1.20 15.45
C GLY A 87 -26.48 2.44 14.55
N LYS A 88 -25.57 2.62 13.59
CA LYS A 88 -25.63 3.66 12.55
C LYS A 88 -25.66 3.02 11.17
N ASP A 89 -26.18 3.77 10.21
CA ASP A 89 -26.25 3.36 8.80
C ASP A 89 -25.22 4.08 7.94
N VAL A 90 -24.59 5.13 8.48
CA VAL A 90 -23.54 5.90 7.79
C VAL A 90 -22.38 6.20 8.72
N GLY A 91 -21.20 6.29 8.14
CA GLY A 91 -19.98 6.67 8.82
C GLY A 91 -19.06 7.49 7.92
N ALA A 92 -18.25 8.34 8.54
CA ALA A 92 -17.23 9.10 7.84
C ALA A 92 -15.98 9.22 8.72
N ARG A 93 -14.81 9.25 8.05
CA ARG A 93 -13.50 9.46 8.68
C ARG A 93 -12.69 10.43 7.82
N LEU A 94 -12.23 11.51 8.44
CA LEU A 94 -11.25 12.42 7.86
C LEU A 94 -9.95 12.28 8.63
N LYS A 95 -8.83 12.29 7.92
CA LYS A 95 -7.50 12.24 8.52
C LYS A 95 -6.58 13.21 7.78
N THR A 96 -5.79 13.94 8.55
CA THR A 96 -4.66 14.71 8.04
C THR A 96 -3.46 14.39 8.92
N GLY A 97 -2.27 14.37 8.33
CA GLY A 97 -1.04 14.06 9.03
C GLY A 97 0.16 14.71 8.37
N TYR A 98 1.16 14.99 9.17
CA TYR A 98 2.46 15.47 8.72
C TYR A 98 3.56 14.54 9.23
N SER A 99 4.53 14.23 8.36
CA SER A 99 5.74 13.48 8.70
C SER A 99 6.94 14.38 8.44
N SER A 100 7.75 14.61 9.47
CA SER A 100 8.95 15.44 9.36
C SER A 100 10.13 14.69 8.73
N ALA A 101 10.06 13.37 8.61
CA ALA A 101 11.15 12.57 8.05
C ALA A 101 11.30 12.72 6.53
N ASP A 102 10.23 13.05 5.86
CA ASP A 102 10.12 13.21 4.40
C ASP A 102 9.28 14.45 4.03
N GLU A 103 9.06 15.34 5.02
CA GLU A 103 8.23 16.54 4.94
C GLU A 103 6.85 16.29 4.30
N SER A 104 6.30 15.07 4.48
CA SER A 104 5.09 14.69 3.79
C SER A 104 3.82 15.13 4.50
N TRP A 105 2.87 15.61 3.71
CA TRP A 105 1.49 15.87 4.12
C TRP A 105 0.56 14.80 3.56
N LEU A 106 -0.19 14.19 4.46
CA LEU A 106 -1.26 13.25 4.16
C LEU A 106 -2.61 13.92 4.37
N THR A 107 -3.53 13.73 3.43
CA THR A 107 -4.96 14.00 3.61
C THR A 107 -5.74 12.79 3.11
N SER A 108 -6.68 12.30 3.92
CA SER A 108 -7.56 11.22 3.50
C SER A 108 -8.99 11.42 4.00
N ALA A 109 -9.95 10.94 3.21
CA ALA A 109 -11.37 10.93 3.52
C ALA A 109 -11.95 9.57 3.21
N THR A 110 -12.74 9.03 4.13
CA THR A 110 -13.48 7.77 3.94
C THR A 110 -14.93 8.02 4.33
N VAL A 111 -15.84 7.56 3.49
CA VAL A 111 -17.27 7.53 3.78
C VAL A 111 -17.80 6.12 3.53
N ALA A 112 -18.73 5.69 4.36
CA ALA A 112 -19.41 4.41 4.19
C ALA A 112 -20.88 4.53 4.57
N GLY A 113 -21.70 3.73 3.91
CA GLY A 113 -23.14 3.68 4.16
C GLY A 113 -23.69 2.28 3.96
N ARG A 114 -24.82 2.02 4.60
CA ARG A 114 -25.62 0.81 4.36
C ARG A 114 -27.09 1.18 4.33
N GLU A 115 -27.84 0.50 3.47
CA GLU A 115 -29.28 0.63 3.35
C GLU A 115 -29.88 -0.70 2.89
N GLY A 116 -30.74 -1.30 3.72
CA GLY A 116 -31.29 -2.63 3.45
C GLY A 116 -30.20 -3.67 3.26
N ASP A 117 -30.22 -4.34 2.10
CA ASP A 117 -29.26 -5.38 1.75
C ASP A 117 -27.97 -4.85 1.10
N PHE A 118 -27.86 -3.54 0.91
CA PHE A 118 -26.71 -2.90 0.25
C PHE A 118 -25.83 -2.18 1.25
N ASP A 119 -24.53 -2.23 0.99
CA ASP A 119 -23.54 -1.41 1.68
C ASP A 119 -22.49 -0.90 0.70
N GLY A 120 -21.77 0.15 1.09
CA GLY A 120 -20.70 0.70 0.28
C GLY A 120 -19.73 1.52 1.07
N LEU A 121 -18.53 1.66 0.51
CA LEU A 121 -17.44 2.47 1.03
C LEU A 121 -16.74 3.18 -0.11
N LEU A 122 -16.39 4.45 0.12
CA LEU A 122 -15.49 5.22 -0.73
C LEU A 122 -14.39 5.82 0.14
N HIS A 123 -13.14 5.58 -0.26
CA HIS A 123 -11.96 6.18 0.33
C HIS A 123 -11.14 6.91 -0.73
N LEU A 124 -10.65 8.08 -0.34
CA LEU A 124 -9.72 8.90 -1.13
C LEU A 124 -8.57 9.31 -0.23
N SER A 125 -7.34 9.17 -0.71
CA SER A 125 -6.15 9.70 -0.04
C SER A 125 -5.20 10.37 -1.01
N GLN A 126 -4.47 11.34 -0.48
CA GLN A 126 -3.35 11.99 -1.16
C GLN A 126 -2.24 12.24 -0.15
N ARG A 127 -1.01 11.88 -0.56
CA ARG A 127 0.21 12.22 0.17
C ARG A 127 1.16 12.92 -0.79
N ASN A 128 1.70 14.07 -0.36
CA ASN A 128 2.78 14.76 -1.05
C ASN A 128 3.94 14.87 -0.07
N GLY A 129 5.15 14.60 -0.52
CA GLY A 129 6.36 14.65 0.29
C GLY A 129 7.61 14.66 -0.57
N HIS A 130 8.75 14.57 0.08
CA HIS A 130 10.06 14.61 -0.52
C HIS A 130 10.87 13.36 -0.17
N GLU A 131 12.15 13.36 -0.47
CA GLU A 131 13.07 12.32 -0.02
C GLU A 131 13.16 12.28 1.50
N THR A 132 13.39 11.10 2.04
CA THR A 132 13.69 10.97 3.47
C THR A 132 15.09 11.52 3.76
N GLU A 133 15.19 12.45 4.69
CA GLU A 133 16.47 13.01 5.12
C GLU A 133 17.42 11.94 5.64
N THR A 134 18.69 12.08 5.32
CA THR A 134 19.78 11.23 5.81
C THR A 134 20.70 12.06 6.70
N HIS A 135 21.50 11.40 7.55
CA HIS A 135 22.54 12.08 8.33
C HIS A 135 23.73 12.55 7.49
N GLY A 136 23.76 12.25 6.20
CA GLY A 136 24.80 12.69 5.30
C GLY A 136 24.65 14.17 4.97
N SER A 137 25.77 14.90 4.97
CA SER A 137 25.82 16.35 4.69
C SER A 137 26.63 16.68 3.43
N HIS A 138 27.10 15.67 2.69
CA HIS A 138 27.92 15.89 1.50
C HIS A 138 27.03 15.82 0.25
N SER A 139 26.84 16.97 -0.39
CA SER A 139 25.98 17.16 -1.57
C SER A 139 26.69 16.91 -2.91
N GLY A 140 27.94 16.44 -2.90
CA GLY A 140 28.69 16.13 -4.13
C GLY A 140 28.04 15.10 -5.02
N GLU A 141 28.54 14.97 -6.26
CA GLU A 141 28.05 13.99 -7.23
C GLU A 141 28.70 12.60 -7.05
N GLY A 142 28.02 11.56 -7.51
CA GLY A 142 28.51 10.19 -7.59
C GLY A 142 28.68 9.51 -6.23
N LEU A 143 29.69 8.65 -6.09
CA LEU A 143 29.91 7.80 -4.92
C LEU A 143 30.28 8.57 -3.65
N SER A 144 30.72 9.80 -3.75
CA SER A 144 31.06 10.66 -2.61
C SER A 144 29.84 11.31 -1.95
N ARG A 145 28.69 11.33 -2.63
CA ARG A 145 27.45 11.89 -2.10
C ARG A 145 26.94 11.09 -0.93
N THR A 146 26.68 11.75 0.19
CA THR A 146 26.09 11.15 1.40
C THR A 146 24.68 11.68 1.70
N GLU A 147 24.30 12.85 1.16
CA GLU A 147 22.92 13.34 1.18
C GLU A 147 22.00 12.46 0.33
N ALA A 148 20.72 12.42 0.68
CA ALA A 148 19.70 11.83 -0.17
C ALA A 148 19.61 12.58 -1.51
N ASN A 149 19.29 11.87 -2.59
CA ASN A 149 18.99 12.52 -3.86
C ASN A 149 17.62 13.21 -3.77
N PRO A 150 17.51 14.48 -4.22
CA PRO A 150 16.23 15.18 -4.21
C PRO A 150 15.15 14.39 -4.94
N MET A 151 14.01 14.24 -4.31
CA MET A 151 12.89 13.46 -4.85
C MET A 151 11.55 14.06 -4.40
N ASP A 152 10.72 14.41 -5.36
CA ASP A 152 9.33 14.75 -5.11
C ASP A 152 8.48 13.47 -5.20
N VAL A 153 7.64 13.24 -4.20
CA VAL A 153 6.74 12.07 -4.14
C VAL A 153 5.30 12.53 -4.03
N ARG A 154 4.46 12.05 -4.94
CA ARG A 154 3.02 12.23 -4.84
C ARG A 154 2.33 10.88 -4.95
N THR A 155 1.63 10.49 -3.89
CA THR A 155 0.83 9.27 -3.87
C THR A 155 -0.64 9.62 -3.80
N THR A 156 -1.46 8.97 -4.62
CA THR A 156 -2.92 9.06 -4.55
C THR A 156 -3.53 7.67 -4.55
N ASN A 157 -4.57 7.48 -3.75
CA ASN A 157 -5.33 6.24 -3.71
C ASN A 157 -6.83 6.51 -3.73
N VAL A 158 -7.55 5.65 -4.45
CA VAL A 158 -9.01 5.56 -4.47
C VAL A 158 -9.38 4.12 -4.21
N LEU A 159 -10.16 3.87 -3.16
CA LEU A 159 -10.79 2.58 -2.91
C LEU A 159 -12.30 2.76 -2.88
N ALA A 160 -13.01 1.98 -3.69
CA ALA A 160 -14.47 1.91 -3.68
C ALA A 160 -14.90 0.45 -3.51
N LYS A 161 -15.82 0.21 -2.58
CA LYS A 161 -16.44 -1.10 -2.35
C LYS A 161 -17.96 -0.97 -2.39
N LEU A 162 -18.61 -1.94 -3.02
CA LEU A 162 -20.06 -2.11 -3.02
C LEU A 162 -20.36 -3.56 -2.64
N GLY A 163 -21.34 -3.75 -1.80
CA GLY A 163 -21.81 -5.06 -1.36
C GLY A 163 -23.32 -5.19 -1.48
N TRP A 164 -23.78 -6.37 -1.84
CA TRP A 164 -25.18 -6.76 -1.87
C TRP A 164 -25.35 -8.10 -1.19
N ASN A 165 -26.07 -8.12 -0.07
CA ASN A 165 -26.44 -9.32 0.67
C ASN A 165 -27.78 -9.83 0.10
N TYR A 166 -27.74 -10.71 -0.88
CA TYR A 166 -28.95 -11.15 -1.58
C TYR A 166 -29.62 -12.39 -0.95
N ALA A 167 -28.99 -12.98 0.06
CA ALA A 167 -29.54 -14.06 0.89
C ALA A 167 -28.83 -14.02 2.26
N ASP A 168 -29.37 -14.75 3.25
CA ASP A 168 -28.90 -14.77 4.63
C ASP A 168 -27.40 -15.13 4.77
N ASP A 169 -26.89 -15.96 3.87
CA ASP A 169 -25.52 -16.47 3.85
C ASP A 169 -24.76 -16.17 2.54
N ALA A 170 -25.34 -15.31 1.68
CA ALA A 170 -24.76 -15.03 0.37
C ALA A 170 -24.63 -13.52 0.09
N ARG A 171 -23.41 -13.12 -0.27
CA ARG A 171 -23.05 -11.75 -0.57
C ARG A 171 -22.29 -11.64 -1.90
N LEU A 172 -22.67 -10.67 -2.70
CA LEU A 172 -21.89 -10.23 -3.86
C LEU A 172 -21.13 -8.95 -3.51
N GLY A 173 -19.85 -8.90 -3.80
CA GLY A 173 -19.02 -7.73 -3.56
C GLY A 173 -18.29 -7.29 -4.83
N LEU A 174 -18.20 -5.98 -5.02
CA LEU A 174 -17.37 -5.34 -6.03
C LEU A 174 -16.37 -4.42 -5.35
N THR A 175 -15.09 -4.61 -5.65
CA THR A 175 -14.02 -3.73 -5.17
C THR A 175 -13.29 -3.11 -6.36
N TYR A 176 -13.12 -1.79 -6.31
CA TYR A 176 -12.29 -1.04 -7.22
C TYR A 176 -11.20 -0.32 -6.41
N GLU A 177 -9.95 -0.53 -6.78
CA GLU A 177 -8.82 0.17 -6.22
C GLU A 177 -7.96 0.78 -7.32
N ARG A 178 -7.52 2.01 -7.11
CA ARG A 178 -6.53 2.68 -7.95
C ARG A 178 -5.50 3.36 -7.08
N TYR A 179 -4.31 2.82 -7.10
CA TYR A 179 -3.13 3.40 -6.48
C TYR A 179 -2.24 4.04 -7.55
N LYS A 180 -1.79 5.28 -7.31
CA LYS A 180 -0.85 6.00 -8.17
C LYS A 180 0.26 6.58 -7.31
N ASP A 181 1.50 6.28 -7.67
CA ASP A 181 2.72 6.77 -7.03
C ASP A 181 3.59 7.42 -8.11
N ASP A 182 3.61 8.75 -8.08
CA ASP A 182 4.43 9.58 -8.97
C ASP A 182 5.67 10.00 -8.20
N ARG A 183 6.85 9.71 -8.74
CA ARG A 183 8.14 10.11 -8.17
C ARG A 183 8.96 10.80 -9.23
N ASP A 184 9.42 12.00 -8.91
CA ASP A 184 10.38 12.73 -9.70
C ASP A 184 11.69 12.81 -8.90
N GLN A 185 12.75 12.17 -9.40
CA GLN A 185 14.03 12.04 -8.70
C GLN A 185 15.18 12.52 -9.57
N ASN A 186 15.94 13.47 -9.04
CA ASN A 186 17.20 13.86 -9.63
C ASN A 186 18.32 12.94 -9.11
N ILE A 187 18.94 12.20 -10.02
CA ILE A 187 20.08 11.31 -9.71
C ILE A 187 21.36 12.08 -9.99
N HIS A 188 22.13 12.36 -8.95
CA HIS A 188 23.40 13.03 -8.99
C HIS A 188 24.58 12.08 -8.77
#